data_101873d8975493a000fd1413a6197d74
#
_entry.id   101873d8975493a000fd1413a6197d74
#
_cell.length_a   1.000
_cell.length_b   1.000
_cell.length_c   1.000
_cell.angle_alpha   90.00
_cell.angle_beta   90.00
_cell.angle_gamma   90.00
#
_symmetry.space_group_name_H-M   'P 1'
#
loop_
_entity.id
_entity.type
_entity.pdbx_description
1 polymer ?
#
loop_
_entity_poly.entity_id
_entity_poly.type
_entity_poly.pdbx_seq_one_letter_code
_entity_poly.pdbx_strand_id
1 'polypeptide(L)'
;MRVVVTGGSGRLGQVVVRELFTHAHQVSAVDTVKPRECPCPTYLSDLTKVQPLLDHFKNADAVIHLARQRFPYTETGFNASAQRWEFADIAGDAARFNENIAMTNNVLVAVQAAGVKKLVVGSSLAIYGLYYPVTDLQPEYLPIDEAHPLRPQDPYGMTKAVGEKLCDALSQKSAMQIASLRFSGIYTEEHRAMLAQRKNNPLIRGTGALWSYIDVRDAARACRLALEADVSGHQTFNICAPDTIMDTPTTELAEKYLPHVKVLGKPDGRWSGYDIAKAEQMLSFRAKLLYN
;
A
#
# COMPACT_ATOMS: atom_id res chain seq x y z
N MET A 1 22.06 -3.01 6.59
CA MET A 1 21.47 -4.28 6.09
C MET A 1 21.65 -4.37 4.59
N ARG A 2 21.74 -5.58 4.05
CA ARG A 2 21.61 -5.87 2.62
C ARG A 2 20.12 -6.04 2.30
N VAL A 3 19.58 -5.12 1.51
CA VAL A 3 18.15 -5.02 1.24
C VAL A 3 17.88 -5.19 -0.25
N VAL A 4 16.98 -6.08 -0.61
CA VAL A 4 16.50 -6.24 -1.97
C VAL A 4 15.11 -5.63 -2.11
N VAL A 5 14.92 -4.74 -3.09
CA VAL A 5 13.63 -4.10 -3.38
C VAL A 5 13.08 -4.64 -4.70
N THR A 6 12.01 -5.43 -4.63
CA THR A 6 11.29 -5.85 -5.84
C THR A 6 10.29 -4.78 -6.26
N GLY A 7 10.17 -4.52 -7.56
CA GLY A 7 9.44 -3.36 -8.06
C GLY A 7 10.22 -2.05 -7.88
N GLY A 8 11.56 -2.15 -7.79
CA GLY A 8 12.44 -1.02 -7.52
C GLY A 8 12.46 0.05 -8.61
N SER A 9 12.01 -0.26 -9.83
CA SER A 9 11.87 0.70 -10.93
C SER A 9 10.51 1.41 -10.95
N GLY A 10 9.56 0.96 -10.12
CA GLY A 10 8.25 1.57 -9.98
C GLY A 10 8.30 2.95 -9.30
N ARG A 11 7.19 3.71 -9.37
CA ARG A 11 7.07 5.05 -8.78
C ARG A 11 7.49 5.09 -7.30
N LEU A 12 6.94 4.21 -6.47
CA LEU A 12 7.32 4.11 -5.06
C LEU A 12 8.72 3.48 -4.93
N GLY A 13 9.00 2.41 -5.69
CA GLY A 13 10.23 1.64 -5.58
C GLY A 13 11.50 2.48 -5.74
N GLN A 14 11.54 3.40 -6.71
CA GLN A 14 12.69 4.30 -6.92
C GLN A 14 12.92 5.21 -5.70
N VAL A 15 11.86 5.69 -5.08
CA VAL A 15 11.97 6.55 -3.89
C VAL A 15 12.41 5.72 -2.67
N VAL A 16 11.90 4.49 -2.51
CA VAL A 16 12.34 3.55 -1.46
C VAL A 16 13.82 3.20 -1.62
N VAL A 17 14.28 2.91 -2.84
CA VAL A 17 15.69 2.64 -3.10
C VAL A 17 16.57 3.82 -2.67
N ARG A 18 16.19 5.06 -3.01
CA ARG A 18 16.93 6.27 -2.61
C ARG A 18 16.87 6.47 -1.09
N GLU A 19 15.73 6.31 -0.47
CA GLU A 19 15.54 6.42 0.98
C GLU A 19 16.45 5.45 1.73
N LEU A 20 16.49 4.19 1.33
CA LEU A 20 17.36 3.18 1.93
C LEU A 20 18.84 3.48 1.70
N PHE A 21 19.21 3.90 0.48
CA PHE A 21 20.60 4.22 0.14
C PHE A 21 21.13 5.39 0.98
N THR A 22 20.32 6.45 1.16
CA THR A 22 20.70 7.61 1.98
C THR A 22 20.80 7.29 3.47
N HIS A 23 20.19 6.17 3.92
CA HIS A 23 20.28 5.67 5.31
C HIS A 23 21.27 4.51 5.44
N ALA A 24 22.30 4.47 4.59
CA ALA A 24 23.43 3.55 4.65
C ALA A 24 23.09 2.05 4.56
N HIS A 25 21.96 1.69 3.93
CA HIS A 25 21.69 0.31 3.56
C HIS A 25 22.41 -0.05 2.25
N GLN A 26 22.83 -1.30 2.13
CA GLN A 26 23.30 -1.88 0.87
C GLN A 26 22.08 -2.34 0.07
N VAL A 27 21.73 -1.61 -0.98
CA VAL A 27 20.48 -1.83 -1.71
C VAL A 27 20.74 -2.45 -3.07
N SER A 28 19.90 -3.38 -3.48
CA SER A 28 19.74 -3.80 -4.87
C SER A 28 18.25 -3.82 -5.24
N ALA A 29 17.96 -3.62 -6.51
CA ALA A 29 16.60 -3.64 -7.03
C ALA A 29 16.38 -4.83 -7.96
N VAL A 30 15.17 -5.38 -7.97
CA VAL A 30 14.71 -6.42 -8.91
C VAL A 30 13.43 -5.93 -9.58
N ASP A 31 13.42 -5.89 -10.91
CA ASP A 31 12.27 -5.43 -11.69
C ASP A 31 12.31 -6.03 -13.10
N THR A 32 11.26 -5.86 -13.89
CA THR A 32 11.24 -6.22 -15.32
C THR A 32 11.82 -5.14 -16.21
N VAL A 33 12.01 -3.93 -15.70
CA VAL A 33 12.60 -2.78 -16.41
C VAL A 33 13.67 -2.11 -15.58
N LYS A 34 14.68 -1.50 -16.23
CA LYS A 34 15.65 -0.64 -15.52
C LYS A 34 15.05 0.75 -15.29
N PRO A 35 15.26 1.35 -14.11
CA PRO A 35 14.94 2.75 -13.89
C PRO A 35 15.91 3.64 -14.70
N ARG A 36 15.49 4.88 -14.99
CA ARG A 36 16.39 5.85 -15.68
C ARG A 36 17.62 6.17 -14.85
N GLU A 37 17.42 6.30 -13.54
CA GLU A 37 18.47 6.59 -12.56
C GLU A 37 18.25 5.72 -11.32
N CYS A 38 19.27 5.00 -10.91
CA CYS A 38 19.24 4.20 -9.70
C CYS A 38 20.62 4.25 -9.02
N PRO A 39 20.68 4.54 -7.73
CA PRO A 39 21.96 4.56 -6.99
C PRO A 39 22.48 3.14 -6.68
N CYS A 40 21.78 2.09 -7.09
CA CYS A 40 22.10 0.71 -6.77
C CYS A 40 22.01 -0.22 -7.99
N PRO A 41 22.61 -1.42 -7.95
CA PRO A 41 22.41 -2.45 -8.95
C PRO A 41 20.94 -2.80 -9.14
N THR A 42 20.49 -2.89 -10.40
CA THR A 42 19.15 -3.34 -10.76
C THR A 42 19.23 -4.58 -11.61
N TYR A 43 18.64 -5.67 -11.15
CA TYR A 43 18.56 -6.95 -11.82
C TYR A 43 17.22 -7.08 -12.54
N LEU A 44 17.27 -7.41 -13.84
CA LEU A 44 16.07 -7.65 -14.63
C LEU A 44 15.59 -9.08 -14.40
N SER A 45 14.38 -9.20 -13.86
CA SER A 45 13.82 -10.51 -13.54
C SER A 45 12.28 -10.49 -13.53
N ASP A 46 11.70 -11.58 -14.01
CA ASP A 46 10.27 -11.85 -13.95
C ASP A 46 9.94 -12.54 -12.62
N LEU A 47 9.23 -11.85 -11.75
CA LEU A 47 8.87 -12.36 -10.43
C LEU A 47 7.82 -13.48 -10.46
N THR A 48 7.19 -13.76 -11.63
CA THR A 48 6.35 -14.95 -11.80
C THR A 48 7.18 -16.24 -11.86
N LYS A 49 8.52 -16.12 -11.90
CA LYS A 49 9.48 -17.23 -11.87
C LYS A 49 10.23 -17.20 -10.53
N VAL A 50 10.14 -18.28 -9.76
CA VAL A 50 10.78 -18.36 -8.45
C VAL A 50 12.30 -18.50 -8.53
N GLN A 51 12.80 -19.24 -9.52
CA GLN A 51 14.23 -19.62 -9.59
C GLN A 51 15.19 -18.41 -9.59
N PRO A 52 15.00 -17.36 -10.40
CA PRO A 52 15.86 -16.19 -10.34
C PRO A 52 15.82 -15.46 -8.98
N LEU A 53 14.70 -15.50 -8.27
CA LEU A 53 14.56 -14.85 -6.96
C LEU A 53 15.43 -15.49 -5.89
N LEU A 54 15.68 -16.80 -5.97
CA LEU A 54 16.56 -17.50 -5.04
C LEU A 54 17.99 -16.93 -5.11
N ASP A 55 18.47 -16.62 -6.30
CA ASP A 55 19.80 -16.03 -6.50
C ASP A 55 19.82 -14.56 -6.03
N HIS A 56 18.80 -13.78 -6.35
CA HIS A 56 18.70 -12.37 -5.97
C HIS A 56 18.58 -12.17 -4.46
N PHE A 57 17.94 -13.09 -3.74
CA PHE A 57 17.74 -12.99 -2.29
C PHE A 57 18.84 -13.68 -1.47
N LYS A 58 19.77 -14.37 -2.14
CA LYS A 58 20.92 -14.97 -1.47
C LYS A 58 21.72 -13.93 -0.70
N ASN A 59 21.91 -14.20 0.59
CA ASN A 59 22.56 -13.30 1.54
C ASN A 59 21.85 -11.95 1.80
N ALA A 60 20.60 -11.76 1.39
CA ALA A 60 19.83 -10.60 1.79
C ALA A 60 19.43 -10.70 3.27
N ASP A 61 19.61 -9.61 4.01
CA ASP A 61 19.11 -9.51 5.39
C ASP A 61 17.59 -9.26 5.38
N ALA A 62 17.12 -8.51 4.36
CA ALA A 62 15.74 -8.10 4.24
C ALA A 62 15.28 -7.91 2.79
N VAL A 63 13.97 -8.04 2.56
CA VAL A 63 13.32 -7.78 1.27
C VAL A 63 12.18 -6.79 1.45
N ILE A 64 12.03 -5.85 0.51
CA ILE A 64 10.84 -5.00 0.38
C ILE A 64 10.15 -5.35 -0.93
N HIS A 65 8.94 -5.92 -0.84
CA HIS A 65 8.15 -6.36 -1.99
C HIS A 65 7.11 -5.32 -2.40
N LEU A 66 7.39 -4.57 -3.49
CA LEU A 66 6.53 -3.54 -4.05
C LEU A 66 6.06 -3.85 -5.48
N ALA A 67 6.62 -4.89 -6.10
CA ALA A 67 6.27 -5.27 -7.45
C ALA A 67 4.81 -5.68 -7.56
N ARG A 68 4.15 -5.23 -8.62
CA ARG A 68 2.79 -5.63 -8.98
C ARG A 68 2.48 -5.35 -10.43
N GLN A 69 1.62 -6.11 -11.03
CA GLN A 69 0.90 -5.71 -12.25
C GLN A 69 -0.14 -4.63 -11.89
N ARG A 70 -0.23 -3.59 -12.73
CA ARG A 70 -1.16 -2.50 -12.52
C ARG A 70 -2.53 -2.85 -13.09
N PHE A 71 -3.56 -2.58 -12.30
CA PHE A 71 -4.94 -2.58 -12.78
C PHE A 71 -5.28 -1.19 -13.34
N PRO A 72 -5.85 -1.10 -14.55
CA PRO A 72 -6.10 0.18 -15.22
C PRO A 72 -7.40 0.86 -14.74
N TYR A 73 -7.68 0.87 -13.44
CA TYR A 73 -8.92 1.43 -12.88
C TYR A 73 -9.02 2.95 -12.96
N THR A 74 -8.09 3.63 -13.62
CA THR A 74 -7.88 5.04 -13.35
C THR A 74 -8.74 5.99 -14.18
N GLU A 75 -9.36 5.57 -15.30
CA GLU A 75 -9.96 6.57 -16.21
C GLU A 75 -11.29 6.18 -16.86
N THR A 76 -11.65 4.92 -16.97
CA THR A 76 -12.83 4.49 -17.72
C THR A 76 -13.87 3.69 -16.95
N GLY A 77 -13.60 3.29 -15.71
CA GLY A 77 -14.45 2.39 -14.94
C GLY A 77 -15.31 3.06 -13.87
N PHE A 78 -15.14 4.35 -13.57
CA PHE A 78 -15.96 5.01 -12.55
C PHE A 78 -17.24 5.57 -13.16
N ASN A 79 -18.39 4.99 -12.78
CA ASN A 79 -19.70 5.51 -13.12
C ASN A 79 -20.07 6.61 -12.11
N ALA A 80 -19.93 7.88 -12.54
CA ALA A 80 -20.18 9.04 -11.67
C ALA A 80 -21.65 9.16 -11.25
N SER A 81 -22.60 8.71 -12.08
CA SER A 81 -24.02 8.75 -11.75
C SER A 81 -24.40 7.71 -10.71
N ALA A 82 -23.77 6.53 -10.78
CA ALA A 82 -23.99 5.45 -9.82
C ALA A 82 -23.01 5.48 -8.65
N GLN A 83 -22.01 6.38 -8.64
CA GLN A 83 -20.95 6.49 -7.63
C GLN A 83 -20.23 5.15 -7.35
N ARG A 84 -20.06 4.32 -8.38
CA ARG A 84 -19.46 2.99 -8.29
C ARG A 84 -18.51 2.71 -9.44
N TRP A 85 -17.63 1.73 -9.25
CA TRP A 85 -16.75 1.22 -10.28
C TRP A 85 -17.41 0.09 -11.06
N GLU A 86 -17.16 0.07 -12.37
CA GLU A 86 -17.56 -1.00 -13.29
C GLU A 86 -16.31 -1.58 -13.92
N PHE A 87 -16.11 -2.89 -13.76
CA PHE A 87 -14.94 -3.60 -14.27
C PHE A 87 -15.31 -4.24 -15.61
N ALA A 88 -14.83 -3.63 -16.70
CA ALA A 88 -15.15 -4.09 -18.06
C ALA A 88 -14.16 -5.12 -18.62
N ASP A 89 -12.91 -5.12 -18.15
CA ASP A 89 -11.85 -6.03 -18.63
C ASP A 89 -11.72 -7.28 -17.76
N ILE A 90 -12.76 -8.11 -17.74
CA ILE A 90 -12.83 -9.31 -16.89
C ILE A 90 -11.63 -10.25 -17.10
N ALA A 91 -11.27 -10.52 -18.37
CA ALA A 91 -10.16 -11.41 -18.68
C ALA A 91 -8.80 -10.85 -18.27
N GLY A 92 -8.58 -9.54 -18.54
CA GLY A 92 -7.36 -8.86 -18.12
C GLY A 92 -7.25 -8.72 -16.61
N ASP A 93 -8.36 -8.49 -15.91
CA ASP A 93 -8.37 -8.42 -14.45
C ASP A 93 -8.07 -9.79 -13.81
N ALA A 94 -8.60 -10.87 -14.36
CA ALA A 94 -8.27 -12.23 -13.93
C ALA A 94 -6.78 -12.56 -14.16
N ALA A 95 -6.22 -12.20 -15.31
CA ALA A 95 -4.81 -12.38 -15.60
C ALA A 95 -3.91 -11.59 -14.62
N ARG A 96 -4.21 -10.32 -14.39
CA ARG A 96 -3.47 -9.46 -13.44
C ARG A 96 -3.58 -9.97 -12.00
N PHE A 97 -4.74 -10.48 -11.61
CA PHE A 97 -4.94 -11.11 -10.30
C PHE A 97 -4.00 -12.29 -10.14
N ASN A 98 -4.02 -13.24 -11.09
CA ASN A 98 -3.20 -14.44 -11.06
C ASN A 98 -1.69 -14.11 -11.02
N GLU A 99 -1.23 -13.16 -11.85
CA GLU A 99 0.17 -12.73 -11.87
C GLU A 99 0.58 -12.09 -10.54
N ASN A 100 -0.25 -11.21 -9.95
CA ASN A 100 0.05 -10.57 -8.67
C ASN A 100 0.16 -11.60 -7.54
N ILE A 101 -0.73 -12.60 -7.51
CA ILE A 101 -0.66 -13.68 -6.52
C ILE A 101 0.58 -14.54 -6.73
N ALA A 102 0.89 -14.91 -7.98
CA ALA A 102 2.09 -15.68 -8.32
C ALA A 102 3.38 -14.95 -7.90
N MET A 103 3.50 -13.66 -8.21
CA MET A 103 4.65 -12.84 -7.82
C MET A 103 4.80 -12.78 -6.29
N THR A 104 3.71 -12.51 -5.56
CA THR A 104 3.74 -12.45 -4.10
C THR A 104 4.13 -13.80 -3.51
N ASN A 105 3.50 -14.90 -3.94
CA ASN A 105 3.82 -16.24 -3.47
C ASN A 105 5.29 -16.61 -3.75
N ASN A 106 5.80 -16.32 -4.95
CA ASN A 106 7.18 -16.63 -5.32
C ASN A 106 8.19 -15.85 -4.47
N VAL A 107 7.90 -14.58 -4.18
CA VAL A 107 8.72 -13.79 -3.25
C VAL A 107 8.71 -14.44 -1.86
N LEU A 108 7.56 -14.84 -1.33
CA LEU A 108 7.45 -15.49 -0.01
C LEU A 108 8.23 -16.82 0.04
N VAL A 109 8.13 -17.64 -1.01
CA VAL A 109 8.90 -18.89 -1.13
C VAL A 109 10.41 -18.60 -1.16
N ALA A 110 10.83 -17.62 -1.96
CA ALA A 110 12.24 -17.29 -2.12
C ALA A 110 12.85 -16.67 -0.87
N VAL A 111 12.16 -15.76 -0.16
CA VAL A 111 12.67 -15.19 1.11
C VAL A 111 12.80 -16.26 2.19
N GLN A 112 11.87 -17.21 2.25
CA GLN A 112 11.95 -18.34 3.18
C GLN A 112 13.16 -19.23 2.85
N ALA A 113 13.34 -19.61 1.59
CA ALA A 113 14.44 -20.46 1.16
C ALA A 113 15.82 -19.78 1.34
N ALA A 114 15.91 -18.48 1.14
CA ALA A 114 17.14 -17.71 1.33
C ALA A 114 17.45 -17.38 2.81
N GLY A 115 16.54 -17.69 3.75
CA GLY A 115 16.72 -17.41 5.18
C GLY A 115 16.65 -15.92 5.52
N VAL A 116 15.97 -15.12 4.71
CA VAL A 116 15.73 -13.69 4.94
C VAL A 116 15.00 -13.50 6.28
N LYS A 117 15.42 -12.51 7.05
CA LYS A 117 14.89 -12.28 8.42
C LYS A 117 13.72 -11.31 8.45
N LYS A 118 13.71 -10.32 7.55
CA LYS A 118 12.72 -9.24 7.53
C LYS A 118 12.10 -9.09 6.13
N LEU A 119 10.79 -8.96 6.09
CA LEU A 119 10.02 -8.73 4.87
C LEU A 119 9.05 -7.57 5.06
N VAL A 120 9.12 -6.57 4.18
CA VAL A 120 8.10 -5.53 4.08
C VAL A 120 7.32 -5.74 2.79
N VAL A 121 5.98 -5.74 2.87
CA VAL A 121 5.09 -5.97 1.74
C VAL A 121 4.22 -4.75 1.50
N GLY A 122 4.20 -4.25 0.27
CA GLY A 122 3.27 -3.20 -0.13
C GLY A 122 1.84 -3.73 -0.26
N SER A 123 1.03 -3.49 0.76
CA SER A 123 -0.41 -3.71 0.77
C SER A 123 -1.17 -2.41 0.40
N SER A 124 -2.45 -2.32 0.62
CA SER A 124 -3.27 -1.17 0.22
C SER A 124 -4.50 -1.03 1.11
N LEU A 125 -4.96 0.20 1.36
CA LEU A 125 -6.25 0.47 1.98
C LEU A 125 -7.45 0.01 1.12
N ALA A 126 -7.22 -0.33 -0.17
CA ALA A 126 -8.25 -0.96 -1.02
C ALA A 126 -8.76 -2.30 -0.47
N ILE A 127 -8.00 -2.94 0.43
CA ILE A 127 -8.35 -4.17 1.13
C ILE A 127 -9.66 -4.04 1.95
N TYR A 128 -10.03 -2.83 2.38
CA TYR A 128 -11.26 -2.57 3.10
C TYR A 128 -12.50 -2.51 2.18
N GLY A 129 -12.30 -2.50 0.84
CA GLY A 129 -13.38 -2.50 -0.16
C GLY A 129 -13.97 -1.13 -0.48
N LEU A 130 -13.40 -0.06 0.07
CA LEU A 130 -13.94 1.30 -0.08
C LEU A 130 -13.29 2.09 -1.22
N TYR A 131 -12.13 1.66 -1.72
CA TYR A 131 -11.36 2.39 -2.73
C TYR A 131 -11.96 2.32 -4.13
N TYR A 132 -12.51 1.16 -4.47
CA TYR A 132 -13.14 0.87 -5.76
C TYR A 132 -14.49 0.21 -5.51
N PRO A 133 -15.46 0.94 -4.92
CA PRO A 133 -16.73 0.35 -4.53
C PRO A 133 -17.54 -0.08 -5.76
N VAL A 134 -18.00 -1.33 -5.74
CA VAL A 134 -18.93 -1.91 -6.71
C VAL A 134 -20.35 -1.89 -6.15
N THR A 135 -20.46 -1.96 -4.84
CA THR A 135 -21.72 -1.87 -4.10
C THR A 135 -21.69 -0.65 -3.18
N ASP A 136 -22.81 -0.30 -2.60
CA ASP A 136 -22.92 0.75 -1.57
C ASP A 136 -22.38 0.25 -0.22
N LEU A 137 -21.09 -0.10 -0.20
CA LEU A 137 -20.39 -0.53 1.00
C LEU A 137 -19.95 0.69 1.81
N GLN A 138 -20.36 0.73 3.06
CA GLN A 138 -19.90 1.71 4.03
C GLN A 138 -19.01 1.05 5.09
N PRO A 139 -18.07 1.79 5.71
CA PRO A 139 -17.30 1.28 6.83
C PRO A 139 -18.20 1.05 8.04
N GLU A 140 -17.81 0.15 8.93
CA GLU A 140 -18.57 -0.10 10.17
C GLU A 140 -18.37 1.04 11.18
N TYR A 141 -17.18 1.66 11.14
CA TYR A 141 -16.82 2.80 12.00
C TYR A 141 -15.67 3.61 11.40
N LEU A 142 -15.48 4.82 11.89
CA LEU A 142 -14.37 5.72 11.57
C LEU A 142 -13.70 6.21 12.87
N PRO A 143 -12.37 6.47 12.87
CA PRO A 143 -11.43 6.09 11.83
C PRO A 143 -11.28 4.57 11.71
N ILE A 144 -10.97 4.07 10.51
CA ILE A 144 -10.74 2.64 10.24
C ILE A 144 -9.36 2.25 10.76
N ASP A 145 -9.29 1.34 11.72
CA ASP A 145 -8.05 0.72 12.19
C ASP A 145 -7.76 -0.61 11.47
N GLU A 146 -6.68 -1.28 11.82
CA GLU A 146 -6.28 -2.55 11.20
C GLU A 146 -7.18 -3.73 11.60
N ALA A 147 -8.00 -3.61 12.63
CA ALA A 147 -8.98 -4.61 13.07
C ALA A 147 -10.30 -4.55 12.29
N HIS A 148 -10.55 -3.45 11.55
CA HIS A 148 -11.75 -3.32 10.73
C HIS A 148 -11.87 -4.47 9.73
N PRO A 149 -13.08 -5.02 9.48
CA PRO A 149 -13.30 -6.10 8.52
C PRO A 149 -12.77 -5.80 7.11
N LEU A 150 -12.09 -6.78 6.51
CA LEU A 150 -11.61 -6.71 5.14
C LEU A 150 -12.72 -7.16 4.19
N ARG A 151 -13.11 -6.29 3.26
CA ARG A 151 -14.22 -6.53 2.31
C ARG A 151 -13.86 -6.07 0.89
N PRO A 152 -12.72 -6.51 0.31
CA PRO A 152 -12.32 -6.04 -1.00
C PRO A 152 -13.37 -6.40 -2.04
N GLN A 153 -13.74 -5.43 -2.88
CA GLN A 153 -14.75 -5.59 -3.92
C GLN A 153 -14.14 -5.67 -5.33
N ASP A 154 -12.88 -5.36 -5.45
CA ASP A 154 -12.15 -5.29 -6.70
C ASP A 154 -10.98 -6.28 -6.74
N PRO A 155 -10.56 -6.74 -7.93
CA PRO A 155 -9.47 -7.71 -8.06
C PRO A 155 -8.15 -7.24 -7.43
N TYR A 156 -7.84 -5.92 -7.46
CA TYR A 156 -6.64 -5.39 -6.83
C TYR A 156 -6.68 -5.51 -5.30
N GLY A 157 -7.77 -5.06 -4.68
CA GLY A 157 -7.98 -5.21 -3.23
C GLY A 157 -7.94 -6.68 -2.80
N MET A 158 -8.54 -7.58 -3.63
CA MET A 158 -8.50 -9.01 -3.40
C MET A 158 -7.06 -9.56 -3.43
N THR A 159 -6.20 -9.11 -4.37
CA THR A 159 -4.78 -9.56 -4.39
C THR A 159 -4.05 -9.16 -3.12
N LYS A 160 -4.37 -8.00 -2.55
CA LYS A 160 -3.74 -7.53 -1.31
C LYS A 160 -4.22 -8.32 -0.10
N ALA A 161 -5.52 -8.63 -0.01
CA ALA A 161 -6.08 -9.46 1.05
C ALA A 161 -5.48 -10.88 1.04
N VAL A 162 -5.39 -11.51 -0.12
CA VAL A 162 -4.74 -12.83 -0.28
C VAL A 162 -3.25 -12.74 0.07
N GLY A 163 -2.55 -11.70 -0.38
CA GLY A 163 -1.14 -11.49 -0.07
C GLY A 163 -0.87 -11.40 1.44
N GLU A 164 -1.70 -10.67 2.20
CA GLU A 164 -1.60 -10.62 3.66
C GLU A 164 -1.87 -12.00 4.29
N LYS A 165 -2.83 -12.78 3.78
CA LYS A 165 -3.06 -14.16 4.26
C LYS A 165 -1.90 -15.10 3.99
N LEU A 166 -1.21 -14.95 2.87
CA LEU A 166 0.01 -15.70 2.59
C LEU A 166 1.14 -15.29 3.56
N CYS A 167 1.24 -14.00 3.93
CA CYS A 167 2.16 -13.52 4.95
C CYS A 167 1.85 -14.08 6.35
N ASP A 168 0.56 -14.15 6.74
CA ASP A 168 0.09 -14.79 7.97
C ASP A 168 0.59 -16.26 8.02
N ALA A 169 0.34 -17.02 6.95
CA ALA A 169 0.73 -18.43 6.87
C ALA A 169 2.26 -18.62 6.91
N LEU A 170 3.04 -17.71 6.31
CA LEU A 170 4.50 -17.77 6.39
C LEU A 170 4.99 -17.46 7.79
N SER A 171 4.45 -16.45 8.46
CA SER A 171 4.88 -16.05 9.81
C SER A 171 4.62 -17.13 10.87
N GLN A 172 3.55 -17.93 10.70
CA GLN A 172 3.23 -19.02 11.62
C GLN A 172 4.25 -20.19 11.60
N LYS A 173 4.97 -20.37 10.50
CA LYS A 173 5.94 -21.45 10.31
C LYS A 173 7.40 -20.98 10.27
N SER A 174 7.64 -19.70 10.49
CA SER A 174 8.99 -19.13 10.45
C SER A 174 9.14 -18.04 11.51
N ALA A 175 10.39 -17.74 11.91
CA ALA A 175 10.70 -16.62 12.80
C ALA A 175 10.87 -15.29 12.03
N MET A 176 10.37 -15.20 10.78
CA MET A 176 10.47 -14.03 9.94
C MET A 176 9.58 -12.90 10.47
N GLN A 177 10.14 -11.71 10.52
CA GLN A 177 9.41 -10.48 10.84
C GLN A 177 8.80 -9.93 9.54
N ILE A 178 7.48 -9.81 9.48
CA ILE A 178 6.77 -9.39 8.28
C ILE A 178 5.92 -8.16 8.60
N ALA A 179 6.07 -7.08 7.83
CA ALA A 179 5.24 -5.90 7.90
C ALA A 179 4.51 -5.67 6.57
N SER A 180 3.18 -5.72 6.57
CA SER A 180 2.35 -5.35 5.43
C SER A 180 1.87 -3.91 5.59
N LEU A 181 2.24 -3.03 4.66
CA LEU A 181 1.92 -1.62 4.67
C LEU A 181 0.72 -1.34 3.78
N ARG A 182 -0.44 -1.05 4.39
CA ARG A 182 -1.69 -0.70 3.70
C ARG A 182 -1.66 0.76 3.30
N PHE A 183 -1.06 1.06 2.16
CA PHE A 183 -0.95 2.42 1.66
C PHE A 183 -2.28 2.98 1.18
N SER A 184 -2.51 4.27 1.47
CA SER A 184 -3.50 5.11 0.80
C SER A 184 -3.04 5.45 -0.63
N GLY A 185 -3.77 6.32 -1.34
CA GLY A 185 -3.33 6.89 -2.60
C GLY A 185 -1.96 7.56 -2.45
N ILE A 186 -0.95 7.03 -3.16
CA ILE A 186 0.42 7.55 -3.12
C ILE A 186 0.57 8.63 -4.18
N TYR A 187 0.90 9.84 -3.76
CA TYR A 187 1.03 11.01 -4.61
C TYR A 187 2.46 11.52 -4.65
N THR A 188 2.81 12.14 -5.77
CA THR A 188 4.06 12.88 -5.97
C THR A 188 3.73 14.35 -6.12
N GLU A 189 4.74 15.22 -6.17
CA GLU A 189 4.57 16.65 -6.39
C GLU A 189 3.79 16.96 -7.69
N GLU A 190 3.97 16.14 -8.72
CA GLU A 190 3.22 16.25 -10.00
C GLU A 190 1.71 16.13 -9.84
N HIS A 191 1.23 15.48 -8.78
CA HIS A 191 -0.20 15.32 -8.50
C HIS A 191 -0.80 16.48 -7.71
N ARG A 192 0.00 17.47 -7.28
CA ARG A 192 -0.46 18.58 -6.43
C ARG A 192 -1.63 19.36 -7.05
N ALA A 193 -1.55 19.67 -8.35
CA ALA A 193 -2.63 20.38 -9.05
C ALA A 193 -3.94 19.54 -9.07
N MET A 194 -3.83 18.25 -9.31
CA MET A 194 -4.99 17.34 -9.26
C MET A 194 -5.57 17.25 -7.85
N LEU A 195 -4.75 17.18 -6.83
CA LEU A 195 -5.22 17.16 -5.43
C LEU A 195 -5.91 18.46 -5.05
N ALA A 196 -5.39 19.62 -5.51
CA ALA A 196 -6.02 20.91 -5.30
C ALA A 196 -7.45 20.99 -5.87
N GLN A 197 -7.69 20.38 -7.04
CA GLN A 197 -9.04 20.31 -7.61
C GLN A 197 -10.01 19.45 -6.78
N ARG A 198 -9.48 18.52 -5.99
CA ARG A 198 -10.28 17.63 -5.13
C ARG A 198 -10.72 18.26 -3.82
N LYS A 199 -9.99 19.26 -3.32
CA LYS A 199 -10.22 19.88 -2.00
C LYS A 199 -11.67 20.29 -1.72
N ASN A 200 -12.39 20.74 -2.75
CA ASN A 200 -13.78 21.19 -2.64
C ASN A 200 -14.77 20.27 -3.36
N ASN A 201 -14.33 19.09 -3.80
CA ASN A 201 -15.19 18.11 -4.45
C ASN A 201 -15.02 16.71 -3.83
N PRO A 202 -15.71 16.46 -2.71
CA PRO A 202 -15.56 15.22 -1.95
C PRO A 202 -16.04 13.97 -2.71
N LEU A 203 -16.80 14.13 -3.80
CA LEU A 203 -17.31 13.02 -4.62
C LEU A 203 -16.40 12.67 -5.80
N ILE A 204 -15.33 13.43 -6.06
CA ILE A 204 -14.38 13.01 -7.08
C ILE A 204 -13.74 11.67 -6.66
N ARG A 205 -13.99 10.63 -7.45
CA ARG A 205 -13.64 9.22 -7.20
C ARG A 205 -14.34 8.61 -5.99
N GLY A 206 -15.52 9.12 -5.63
CA GLY A 206 -16.32 8.62 -4.51
C GLY A 206 -15.74 8.94 -3.13
N THR A 207 -16.49 8.63 -2.10
CA THR A 207 -16.06 8.73 -0.70
C THR A 207 -15.08 7.61 -0.32
N GLY A 208 -14.86 6.65 -1.21
CA GLY A 208 -14.23 5.36 -0.93
C GLY A 208 -12.82 5.41 -0.37
N ALA A 209 -12.03 6.40 -0.76
CA ALA A 209 -10.70 6.60 -0.17
C ALA A 209 -10.74 7.36 1.16
N LEU A 210 -11.92 7.69 1.68
CA LEU A 210 -12.12 8.54 2.86
C LEU A 210 -11.23 9.79 2.83
N TRP A 211 -11.08 10.36 1.62
CA TRP A 211 -10.28 11.55 1.31
C TRP A 211 -8.80 11.44 1.73
N SER A 212 -8.31 10.24 2.02
CA SER A 212 -6.95 9.97 2.48
C SER A 212 -5.92 10.07 1.35
N TYR A 213 -4.69 10.35 1.73
CA TYR A 213 -3.54 10.42 0.83
C TYR A 213 -2.23 10.11 1.56
N ILE A 214 -1.15 9.94 0.80
CA ILE A 214 0.21 9.96 1.33
C ILE A 214 1.19 10.48 0.25
N ASP A 215 2.18 11.28 0.67
CA ASP A 215 3.31 11.64 -0.20
C ASP A 215 4.23 10.42 -0.42
N VAL A 216 4.74 10.27 -1.63
CA VAL A 216 5.60 9.13 -2.00
C VAL A 216 6.87 9.04 -1.16
N ARG A 217 7.40 10.18 -0.67
CA ARG A 217 8.58 10.24 0.19
C ARG A 217 8.26 9.73 1.60
N ASP A 218 7.08 10.07 2.14
CA ASP A 218 6.60 9.52 3.41
C ASP A 218 6.27 8.02 3.28
N ALA A 219 5.69 7.58 2.14
CA ALA A 219 5.49 6.17 1.87
C ALA A 219 6.82 5.39 1.82
N ALA A 220 7.85 5.96 1.22
CA ALA A 220 9.19 5.36 1.20
C ALA A 220 9.81 5.31 2.60
N ARG A 221 9.67 6.38 3.39
CA ARG A 221 10.12 6.41 4.78
C ARG A 221 9.38 5.38 5.64
N ALA A 222 8.08 5.15 5.41
CA ALA A 222 7.33 4.08 6.07
C ALA A 222 7.92 2.69 5.76
N CYS A 223 8.32 2.43 4.51
CA CYS A 223 8.99 1.19 4.13
C CYS A 223 10.31 1.00 4.91
N ARG A 224 11.14 2.05 5.01
CA ARG A 224 12.40 1.99 5.76
C ARG A 224 12.14 1.76 7.25
N LEU A 225 11.26 2.53 7.86
CA LEU A 225 10.97 2.40 9.28
C LEU A 225 10.38 1.01 9.64
N ALA A 226 9.51 0.46 8.79
CA ALA A 226 8.99 -0.90 8.94
C ALA A 226 10.09 -1.97 8.82
N LEU A 227 11.09 -1.73 7.95
CA LEU A 227 12.25 -2.60 7.82
C LEU A 227 13.14 -2.57 9.07
N GLU A 228 13.34 -1.38 9.63
CA GLU A 228 14.21 -1.15 10.79
C GLU A 228 13.54 -1.54 12.12
N ALA A 229 12.21 -1.49 12.19
CA ALA A 229 11.45 -1.86 13.38
C ALA A 229 11.60 -3.34 13.74
N ASP A 230 11.43 -3.63 15.02
CA ASP A 230 11.38 -4.98 15.55
C ASP A 230 9.92 -5.40 15.73
N VAL A 231 9.36 -6.03 14.69
CA VAL A 231 7.97 -6.51 14.70
C VAL A 231 7.92 -8.02 14.89
N SER A 232 7.03 -8.51 15.74
CA SER A 232 6.86 -9.95 15.95
C SER A 232 5.85 -10.53 14.96
N GLY A 233 6.24 -11.62 14.28
CA GLY A 233 5.39 -12.33 13.33
C GLY A 233 5.00 -11.47 12.13
N HIS A 234 3.74 -11.55 11.69
CA HIS A 234 3.18 -10.67 10.67
C HIS A 234 2.33 -9.56 11.29
N GLN A 235 2.64 -8.33 10.96
CA GLN A 235 1.91 -7.14 11.38
C GLN A 235 1.44 -6.34 10.17
N THR A 236 0.22 -5.83 10.23
CA THR A 236 -0.36 -4.93 9.21
C THR A 236 -0.42 -3.51 9.75
N PHE A 237 -0.23 -2.51 8.88
CA PHE A 237 -0.22 -1.09 9.26
C PHE A 237 -0.94 -0.24 8.23
N ASN A 238 -1.87 0.59 8.66
CA ASN A 238 -2.44 1.65 7.82
C ASN A 238 -1.39 2.77 7.65
N ILE A 239 -1.13 3.14 6.40
CA ILE A 239 -0.09 4.11 6.04
C ILE A 239 -0.71 5.22 5.18
N CYS A 240 -1.04 6.33 5.82
CA CYS A 240 -1.57 7.53 5.18
C CYS A 240 -1.14 8.80 5.94
N ALA A 241 -1.47 9.98 5.42
CA ALA A 241 -1.33 11.23 6.15
C ALA A 241 -2.32 11.27 7.33
N PRO A 242 -2.00 11.99 8.43
CA PRO A 242 -2.88 12.10 9.58
C PRO A 242 -4.14 12.93 9.32
N ASP A 243 -4.18 13.64 8.20
CA ASP A 243 -5.26 14.50 7.77
C ASP A 243 -5.86 14.05 6.42
N THR A 244 -6.80 14.83 5.90
CA THR A 244 -7.40 14.63 4.57
C THR A 244 -6.99 15.72 3.59
N ILE A 245 -7.17 15.47 2.29
CA ILE A 245 -6.99 16.47 1.24
C ILE A 245 -8.10 17.53 1.21
N MET A 246 -9.16 17.37 1.99
CA MET A 246 -10.33 18.23 1.96
C MET A 246 -10.12 19.49 2.82
N ASP A 247 -10.71 20.61 2.43
CA ASP A 247 -10.73 21.82 3.28
C ASP A 247 -11.83 21.73 4.36
N THR A 248 -12.88 20.92 4.11
CA THR A 248 -13.98 20.67 5.07
C THR A 248 -13.53 19.73 6.19
N PRO A 249 -13.91 19.97 7.45
CA PRO A 249 -13.68 19.07 8.56
C PRO A 249 -14.21 17.65 8.28
N THR A 250 -13.46 16.63 8.71
CA THR A 250 -13.80 15.24 8.39
C THR A 250 -15.11 14.79 9.02
N THR A 251 -15.45 15.31 10.21
CA THR A 251 -16.73 15.02 10.87
C THR A 251 -17.91 15.50 10.04
N GLU A 252 -17.86 16.71 9.48
CA GLU A 252 -18.90 17.24 8.58
C GLU A 252 -19.02 16.40 7.29
N LEU A 253 -17.88 15.96 6.73
CA LEU A 253 -17.88 15.07 5.58
C LEU A 253 -18.52 13.71 5.92
N ALA A 254 -18.19 13.15 7.08
CA ALA A 254 -18.75 11.87 7.53
C ALA A 254 -20.26 11.99 7.76
N GLU A 255 -20.74 13.02 8.46
CA GLU A 255 -22.16 13.27 8.67
C GLU A 255 -22.94 13.39 7.35
N LYS A 256 -22.37 14.07 6.37
CA LYS A 256 -23.02 14.31 5.09
C LYS A 256 -23.01 13.10 4.14
N TYR A 257 -21.89 12.40 4.05
CA TYR A 257 -21.69 11.35 3.04
C TYR A 257 -21.73 9.93 3.60
N LEU A 258 -21.62 9.77 4.92
CA LEU A 258 -21.61 8.49 5.63
C LEU A 258 -22.52 8.57 6.89
N PRO A 259 -23.79 9.01 6.77
CA PRO A 259 -24.63 9.42 7.91
C PRO A 259 -24.94 8.28 8.88
N HIS A 260 -24.75 7.02 8.49
CA HIS A 260 -25.03 5.84 9.33
C HIS A 260 -23.76 5.25 9.94
N VAL A 261 -22.58 5.81 9.63
CA VAL A 261 -21.30 5.30 10.11
C VAL A 261 -20.96 5.87 11.47
N LYS A 262 -20.63 5.00 12.40
CA LYS A 262 -20.23 5.41 13.75
C LYS A 262 -18.85 6.06 13.72
N VAL A 263 -18.75 7.31 14.18
CA VAL A 263 -17.46 7.97 14.43
C VAL A 263 -17.03 7.68 15.86
N LEU A 264 -15.86 7.05 16.03
CA LEU A 264 -15.28 6.71 17.32
C LEU A 264 -14.47 7.89 17.86
N GLY A 265 -14.57 8.13 19.17
CA GLY A 265 -13.94 9.29 19.78
C GLY A 265 -14.68 10.60 19.41
N LYS A 266 -13.96 11.70 19.51
CA LYS A 266 -14.41 13.04 19.11
C LYS A 266 -13.27 13.79 18.42
N PRO A 267 -12.83 13.30 17.25
CA PRO A 267 -11.75 13.94 16.55
C PRO A 267 -12.22 15.27 15.92
N ASP A 268 -11.46 16.33 16.16
CA ASP A 268 -11.74 17.66 15.61
C ASP A 268 -10.92 17.92 14.33
N GLY A 269 -11.45 18.77 13.46
CA GLY A 269 -10.78 19.24 12.26
C GLY A 269 -10.71 18.19 11.15
N ARG A 270 -9.59 18.19 10.43
CA ARG A 270 -9.36 17.35 9.24
C ARG A 270 -8.52 16.13 9.60
N TRP A 271 -9.09 15.16 10.25
CA TRP A 271 -8.45 13.90 10.59
C TRP A 271 -8.61 12.87 9.45
N SER A 272 -7.66 11.98 9.31
CA SER A 272 -7.74 10.88 8.34
C SER A 272 -8.90 9.93 8.70
N GLY A 273 -9.64 9.47 7.69
CA GLY A 273 -10.63 8.41 7.87
C GLY A 273 -10.04 7.06 8.26
N TYR A 274 -8.71 6.94 8.31
CA TYR A 274 -7.97 5.75 8.74
C TYR A 274 -7.14 6.07 9.97
N ASP A 275 -7.17 5.18 10.96
CA ASP A 275 -6.32 5.25 12.14
C ASP A 275 -4.88 4.81 11.79
N ILE A 276 -3.90 5.62 12.18
CA ILE A 276 -2.48 5.38 11.97
C ILE A 276 -1.72 5.17 13.29
N ALA A 277 -2.42 5.11 14.42
CA ALA A 277 -1.80 5.02 15.75
C ALA A 277 -0.88 3.79 15.88
N LYS A 278 -1.24 2.66 15.28
CA LYS A 278 -0.39 1.47 15.28
C LYS A 278 0.95 1.71 14.58
N ALA A 279 0.94 2.39 13.42
CA ALA A 279 2.18 2.75 12.71
C ALA A 279 3.02 3.77 13.51
N GLU A 280 2.39 4.71 14.19
CA GLU A 280 3.08 5.65 15.08
C GLU A 280 3.77 4.93 16.25
N GLN A 281 3.06 4.03 16.90
CA GLN A 281 3.55 3.32 18.11
C GLN A 281 4.63 2.29 17.79
N MET A 282 4.41 1.47 16.76
CA MET A 282 5.28 0.33 16.47
C MET A 282 6.40 0.64 15.48
N LEU A 283 6.18 1.57 14.56
CA LEU A 283 7.16 1.93 13.52
C LEU A 283 7.78 3.32 13.75
N SER A 284 7.30 4.09 14.73
CA SER A 284 7.64 5.51 14.88
C SER A 284 7.37 6.31 13.59
N PHE A 285 6.33 5.89 12.86
CA PHE A 285 5.94 6.50 11.60
C PHE A 285 4.76 7.45 11.77
N ARG A 286 4.94 8.69 11.35
CA ARG A 286 3.87 9.68 11.08
C ARG A 286 4.25 10.46 9.82
N ALA A 287 3.34 10.60 8.88
CA ALA A 287 3.59 11.39 7.67
C ALA A 287 3.92 12.85 8.02
N LYS A 288 4.90 13.43 7.32
CA LYS A 288 5.41 14.79 7.55
C LYS A 288 5.10 15.73 6.39
N LEU A 289 4.88 15.18 5.21
CA LEU A 289 4.67 15.95 3.98
C LEU A 289 3.17 16.03 3.70
N LEU A 290 2.58 17.12 4.15
CA LEU A 290 1.15 17.38 4.02
C LEU A 290 0.87 18.28 2.81
N TYR A 291 -0.26 18.08 2.15
CA TYR A 291 -0.67 18.82 0.95
C TYR A 291 -1.65 19.95 1.25
N ASN A 292 -1.72 20.39 2.48
CA ASN A 292 -2.59 21.49 2.94
C ASN A 292 -1.84 22.79 3.15
#